data_2c01a7bb1e5672f746aea285b9122cac
#
_entry.id   2c01a7bb1e5672f746aea285b9122cac
#
_cell.length_a   1.000
_cell.length_b   1.000
_cell.length_c   1.000
_cell.angle_alpha   90.00
_cell.angle_beta   90.00
_cell.angle_gamma   90.00
#
_symmetry.space_group_name_H-M   'P 1'
#
loop_
_entity.id
_entity.type
_entity.pdbx_description
1 polymer ?
#
loop_
_entity_poly.entity_id
_entity_poly.type
_entity_poly.pdbx_seq_one_letter_code
_entity_poly.pdbx_strand_id
1 'polypeptide(L)'
;MSKSLIATLFGLSLLVSFAASAGEKTVTLAVQNMYCSACPITVKSSLEAVPGVANVVVSYEEKTAVVTFDDAKTAVSALISATTNAGYPSALKS
;
A
#
# COMPACT_ATOMS: atom_id res chain seq x y z
N MET A 1 4.55 -47.39 -13.47
CA MET A 1 4.69 -47.07 -13.38
C MET A 1 4.59 -46.18 -13.25
N SER A 2 4.61 -46.14 -13.27
CA SER A 2 4.65 -45.45 -13.15
C SER A 2 4.43 -44.52 -13.04
N LYS A 3 4.19 -44.48 -12.99
CA LYS A 3 4.02 -43.81 -12.88
C LYS A 3 3.78 -42.83 -12.48
N SER A 4 3.63 -42.85 -12.38
CA SER A 4 3.45 -42.14 -12.03
C SER A 4 3.50 -41.20 -11.74
N LEU A 5 3.57 -41.01 -11.72
CA LEU A 5 3.69 -40.25 -11.37
C LEU A 5 3.67 -39.22 -11.37
N ILE A 6 3.60 -39.14 -11.55
CA ILE A 6 3.54 -38.33 -11.57
C ILE A 6 3.21 -37.42 -11.26
N ALA A 7 2.96 -37.42 -11.23
CA ALA A 7 2.60 -36.70 -10.96
C ALA A 7 2.58 -35.83 -10.52
N THR A 8 2.66 -35.84 -10.50
CA THR A 8 2.70 -35.11 -10.03
C THR A 8 2.74 -34.09 -9.98
N LEU A 9 2.87 -33.90 -10.15
CA LEU A 9 2.98 -33.03 -9.99
C LEU A 9 2.71 -32.17 -10.02
N PHE A 10 2.40 -32.02 -10.12
CA PHE A 10 2.17 -31.27 -10.04
C PHE A 10 1.94 -30.44 -9.66
N GLY A 11 1.80 -30.48 -9.48
CA GLY A 11 1.53 -29.91 -9.08
C GLY A 11 1.63 -29.08 -8.69
N LEU A 12 1.94 -29.00 -8.61
CA LEU A 12 2.15 -28.25 -8.14
C LEU A 12 2.14 -27.24 -8.20
N SER A 13 2.16 -26.97 -8.47
CA SER A 13 2.15 -26.15 -8.48
C SER A 13 1.79 -25.30 -8.23
N LEU A 14 1.46 -25.06 -8.15
CA LEU A 14 1.09 -24.37 -7.86
C LEU A 14 0.98 -23.59 -7.26
N LEU A 15 0.93 -23.74 -7.03
CA LEU A 15 0.89 -23.14 -6.34
C LEU A 15 1.19 -22.18 -6.09
N VAL A 16 1.46 -22.11 -6.04
CA VAL A 16 1.93 -21.21 -5.93
C VAL A 16 1.47 -20.07 -6.19
N SER A 17 1.09 -19.78 -6.53
CA SER A 17 0.71 -18.78 -6.76
C SER A 17 0.08 -18.09 -5.88
N PHE A 18 -0.28 -18.23 -5.57
CA PHE A 18 -0.88 -17.76 -4.80
C PHE A 18 -0.70 -16.74 -4.05
N ALA A 19 -0.56 -16.85 -3.76
CA ALA A 19 -0.14 -16.09 -2.77
C ALA A 19 0.20 -14.74 -3.08
N ALA A 20 0.83 -14.59 -4.05
CA ALA A 20 1.38 -13.34 -4.39
C ALA A 20 0.37 -12.27 -4.40
N SER A 21 -0.76 -12.60 -4.83
CA SER A 21 -1.73 -11.59 -5.04
C SER A 21 -2.33 -11.05 -3.79
N ALA A 22 -2.12 -11.70 -2.70
CA ALA A 22 -2.85 -11.36 -1.52
C ALA A 22 -2.36 -10.10 -0.84
N GLY A 23 -1.23 -9.56 -1.24
CA GLY A 23 -0.63 -8.49 -0.47
C GLY A 23 -1.12 -7.09 -0.77
N GLU A 24 -1.72 -6.85 -1.92
CA GLU A 24 -1.96 -5.47 -2.32
C GLU A 24 -3.27 -4.93 -1.80
N LYS A 25 -3.21 -3.73 -1.19
CA LYS A 25 -4.39 -3.04 -0.66
C LYS A 25 -4.36 -1.59 -1.08
N THR A 26 -5.53 -0.98 -1.18
CA THR A 26 -5.68 0.43 -1.46
C THR A 26 -6.54 1.04 -0.38
N VAL A 27 -6.05 2.13 0.22
CA VAL A 27 -6.80 2.85 1.26
C VAL A 27 -6.80 4.33 0.94
N THR A 28 -7.76 5.04 1.51
CA THR A 28 -7.83 6.49 1.42
C THR A 28 -7.61 7.07 2.81
N LEU A 29 -6.68 8.01 2.90
CA LEU A 29 -6.40 8.70 4.15
C LEU A 29 -6.93 10.12 4.05
N ALA A 30 -7.61 10.57 5.11
CA ALA A 30 -7.97 11.97 5.27
C ALA A 30 -6.77 12.67 5.88
N VAL A 31 -6.24 13.69 5.23
CA VAL A 31 -4.98 14.32 5.60
C VAL A 31 -5.25 15.74 6.09
N GLN A 32 -4.69 16.07 7.26
CA GLN A 32 -4.82 17.40 7.83
C GLN A 32 -3.63 18.27 7.45
N ASN A 33 -3.81 19.57 7.60
CA ASN A 33 -2.74 20.57 7.44
C ASN A 33 -2.25 20.78 6.00
N MET A 34 -2.97 20.27 5.01
CA MET A 34 -2.63 20.54 3.62
C MET A 34 -3.19 21.88 3.17
N TYR A 35 -2.55 22.97 3.58
CA TYR A 35 -3.05 24.30 3.29
C TYR A 35 -2.28 25.02 2.19
N CYS A 36 -1.19 24.47 1.71
CA CYS A 36 -0.37 25.12 0.69
C CYS A 36 -0.36 24.28 -0.58
N SER A 37 -0.06 24.93 -1.71
CA SER A 37 -0.07 24.23 -2.98
C SER A 37 1.04 23.18 -3.10
N ALA A 38 2.10 23.31 -2.32
CA ALA A 38 3.18 22.32 -2.32
C ALA A 38 2.97 21.22 -1.30
N CYS A 39 1.99 21.34 -0.41
CA CYS A 39 1.76 20.34 0.62
C CYS A 39 1.47 18.94 0.06
N PRO A 40 0.67 18.79 -1.01
CA PRO A 40 0.44 17.46 -1.55
C PRO A 40 1.72 16.75 -1.99
N ILE A 41 2.70 17.50 -2.47
CA ILE A 41 3.98 16.92 -2.88
C ILE A 41 4.71 16.33 -1.69
N THR A 42 4.71 17.05 -0.57
CA THR A 42 5.35 16.57 0.66
C THR A 42 4.64 15.33 1.19
N VAL A 43 3.31 15.34 1.19
CA VAL A 43 2.54 14.18 1.63
C VAL A 43 2.85 12.97 0.76
N LYS A 44 2.84 13.16 -0.55
CA LYS A 44 3.14 12.09 -1.48
C LYS A 44 4.53 11.52 -1.24
N SER A 45 5.52 12.39 -1.11
CA SER A 45 6.89 11.94 -0.87
C SER A 45 7.02 11.15 0.43
N SER A 46 6.34 11.60 1.48
CA SER A 46 6.43 10.90 2.76
C SER A 46 5.84 9.51 2.68
N LEU A 47 4.76 9.35 1.92
CA LEU A 47 4.12 8.04 1.75
C LEU A 47 4.94 7.15 0.83
N GLU A 48 5.50 7.71 -0.24
CA GLU A 48 6.32 6.92 -1.17
C GLU A 48 7.59 6.40 -0.52
N ALA A 49 8.03 7.03 0.54
CA ALA A 49 9.23 6.59 1.25
C ALA A 49 8.98 5.37 2.13
N VAL A 50 7.72 5.01 2.37
CA VAL A 50 7.40 3.84 3.20
C VAL A 50 7.64 2.58 2.38
N PRO A 51 8.48 1.64 2.86
CA PRO A 51 8.70 0.40 2.13
C PRO A 51 7.39 -0.35 1.97
N GLY A 52 7.13 -0.83 0.76
CA GLY A 52 5.90 -1.56 0.47
C GLY A 52 4.83 -0.72 -0.20
N VAL A 53 5.01 0.60 -0.27
CA VAL A 53 4.06 1.46 -0.95
C VAL A 53 4.32 1.40 -2.46
N ALA A 54 3.27 1.11 -3.22
CA ALA A 54 3.39 0.97 -4.68
C ALA A 54 2.93 2.22 -5.41
N ASN A 55 1.92 2.93 -4.89
CA ASN A 55 1.39 4.08 -5.58
C ASN A 55 0.72 5.02 -4.60
N VAL A 56 0.80 6.31 -4.86
CA VAL A 56 0.19 7.34 -4.02
C VAL A 56 -0.44 8.40 -4.92
N VAL A 57 -1.71 8.69 -4.67
CA VAL A 57 -2.42 9.78 -5.36
C VAL A 57 -2.95 10.72 -4.30
N VAL A 58 -2.49 11.96 -4.30
CA VAL A 58 -2.89 12.94 -3.31
C VAL A 58 -3.79 13.98 -3.96
N SER A 59 -4.92 14.27 -3.31
CA SER A 59 -5.83 15.32 -3.76
C SER A 59 -5.78 16.48 -2.77
N TYR A 60 -5.34 17.62 -3.26
CA TYR A 60 -5.32 18.83 -2.46
C TYR A 60 -6.76 19.29 -2.17
N GLU A 61 -7.62 19.21 -3.15
CA GLU A 61 -8.99 19.68 -3.01
C GLU A 61 -9.77 18.88 -1.99
N GLU A 62 -9.57 17.57 -1.99
CA GLU A 62 -10.30 16.69 -1.09
C GLU A 62 -9.57 16.44 0.22
N LYS A 63 -8.32 16.87 0.31
CA LYS A 63 -7.49 16.65 1.48
C LYS A 63 -7.35 15.17 1.77
N THR A 64 -7.10 14.39 0.72
CA THR A 64 -6.97 12.93 0.84
C THR A 64 -5.72 12.42 0.15
N ALA A 65 -5.29 11.25 0.57
CA ALA A 65 -4.23 10.51 -0.09
C ALA A 65 -4.72 9.08 -0.29
N VAL A 66 -4.73 8.62 -1.54
CA VAL A 66 -5.08 7.25 -1.87
C VAL A 66 -3.78 6.49 -2.04
N VAL A 67 -3.58 5.47 -1.22
CA VAL A 67 -2.32 4.74 -1.15
C VAL A 67 -2.55 3.28 -1.47
N THR A 68 -1.80 2.75 -2.43
CA THR A 68 -1.78 1.34 -2.74
C THR A 68 -0.48 0.77 -2.18
N PHE A 69 -0.57 -0.26 -1.37
CA PHE A 69 0.60 -0.81 -0.69
C PHE A 69 0.48 -2.31 -0.52
N ASP A 70 1.62 -2.94 -0.27
CA ASP A 70 1.69 -4.39 0.00
C ASP A 70 1.51 -4.58 1.50
N ASP A 71 0.39 -5.18 1.90
CA ASP A 71 0.08 -5.33 3.33
C ASP A 71 0.93 -6.39 4.02
N ALA A 72 1.72 -7.13 3.26
CA ALA A 72 2.72 -8.01 3.85
C ALA A 72 3.98 -7.24 4.27
N LYS A 73 4.15 -6.01 3.76
CA LYS A 73 5.36 -5.22 4.03
C LYS A 73 5.09 -4.02 4.92
N THR A 74 3.89 -3.49 4.91
CA THR A 74 3.56 -2.33 5.71
C THR A 74 2.08 -2.37 6.09
N ALA A 75 1.63 -1.37 6.82
CA ALA A 75 0.27 -1.30 7.31
C ALA A 75 -0.19 0.14 7.35
N VAL A 76 -1.51 0.34 7.51
CA VAL A 76 -2.08 1.68 7.59
C VAL A 76 -1.42 2.50 8.68
N SER A 77 -1.09 1.90 9.82
CA SER A 77 -0.46 2.64 10.91
C SER A 77 0.88 3.25 10.49
N ALA A 78 1.64 2.54 9.65
CA ALA A 78 2.92 3.07 9.16
C ALA A 78 2.70 4.24 8.20
N LEU A 79 1.64 4.17 7.39
CA LEU A 79 1.30 5.26 6.47
C LEU A 79 0.92 6.51 7.25
N ILE A 80 0.10 6.34 8.28
CA ILE A 80 -0.32 7.45 9.13
C ILE A 80 0.88 8.05 9.85
N SER A 81 1.78 7.21 10.35
CA SER A 81 3.00 7.70 10.99
C SER A 81 3.86 8.51 10.03
N ALA A 82 3.96 8.06 8.79
CA ALA A 82 4.78 8.75 7.80
C ALA A 82 4.26 10.16 7.52
N THR A 83 2.94 10.32 7.32
CA THR A 83 2.38 11.64 7.08
C THR A 83 2.44 12.51 8.33
N THR A 84 2.19 11.90 9.49
CA THR A 84 2.21 12.63 10.75
C THR A 84 3.60 13.17 11.04
N ASN A 85 4.62 12.35 10.81
CA ASN A 85 6.01 12.78 11.03
C ASN A 85 6.43 13.89 10.07
N ALA A 86 5.78 13.97 8.92
CA ALA A 86 6.04 15.03 7.96
C ALA A 86 5.25 16.30 8.27
N GLY A 87 4.40 16.28 9.29
CA GLY A 87 3.60 17.44 9.67
C GLY A 87 2.15 17.38 9.21
N TYR A 88 1.71 16.23 8.69
CA TYR A 88 0.38 16.09 8.11
C TYR A 88 -0.35 14.90 8.74
N PRO A 89 -0.90 15.09 9.95
CA PRO A 89 -1.65 14.00 10.58
C PRO A 89 -2.73 13.47 9.65
N SER A 90 -2.91 12.17 9.64
CA SER A 90 -3.92 11.57 8.79
C SER A 90 -4.67 10.48 9.52
N ALA A 91 -5.81 10.09 8.95
CA ALA A 91 -6.63 9.03 9.49
C ALA A 91 -7.27 8.29 8.33
N LEU A 92 -7.57 7.04 8.56
CA LEU A 92 -8.23 6.24 7.55
C LEU A 92 -9.62 6.80 7.28
N LYS A 93 -9.90 7.04 6.02
CA LYS A 93 -11.21 7.48 5.57
C LYS A 93 -11.90 6.27 5.00
N SER A 94 -12.95 5.86 5.61
CA SER A 94 -13.61 4.62 5.24
C SER A 94 -14.27 4.64 3.86
#